data_9ecc179d2c806f755152470897462d3a
#
_entry.id   9ecc179d2c806f755152470897462d3a
#
_cell.length_a   1.000
_cell.length_b   1.000
_cell.length_c   1.000
_cell.angle_alpha   90.00
_cell.angle_beta   90.00
_cell.angle_gamma   90.00
#
_symmetry.space_group_name_H-M   'P 1'
#
loop_
_entity.id
_entity.type
_entity.pdbx_description
1 polymer ?
#
loop_
_entity_poly.entity_id
_entity_poly.type
_entity_poly.pdbx_seq_one_letter_code
_entity_poly.pdbx_strand_id
1 'polypeptide(L)'
;MSSSTKIVVFKLKELVIAGVLAVLAVILLVLFIIHITSGIGKKTDEQTLGTFNPGIYTASIMLSGNTMDLEVTVDSDNVKSIRLVNTEETIQTMYPLISSSLKALEEQVKQKGSTDEITYSADAKYTSLVLINAIDTALDKARK
;
A
#
# COMPACT_ATOMS: atom_id res chain seq x y z
N MET A 1 -1.29 17.35 -72.65
CA MET A 1 -1.24 16.65 -71.32
C MET A 1 -0.40 17.49 -70.39
N SER A 2 -1.01 18.31 -69.53
CA SER A 2 -0.28 19.10 -68.57
C SER A 2 -0.36 18.41 -67.22
N SER A 3 0.71 17.74 -66.84
CA SER A 3 0.87 17.20 -65.51
C SER A 3 1.18 18.35 -64.52
N SER A 4 0.21 18.75 -63.77
CA SER A 4 0.38 19.74 -62.70
C SER A 4 1.19 19.13 -61.57
N THR A 5 2.49 19.30 -61.62
CA THR A 5 3.34 18.99 -60.46
C THR A 5 3.10 20.07 -59.43
N LYS A 6 2.24 19.78 -58.46
CA LYS A 6 2.09 20.63 -57.27
C LYS A 6 3.36 20.50 -56.43
N ILE A 7 4.29 21.42 -56.62
CA ILE A 7 5.45 21.59 -55.77
C ILE A 7 4.95 22.23 -54.47
N VAL A 8 4.78 21.44 -53.43
CA VAL A 8 4.48 21.96 -52.11
C VAL A 8 5.78 22.47 -51.51
N VAL A 9 6.01 23.76 -51.60
CA VAL A 9 7.15 24.42 -50.95
C VAL A 9 6.79 24.58 -49.48
N PHE A 10 7.14 23.59 -48.70
CA PHE A 10 7.11 23.75 -47.24
C PHE A 10 8.22 24.73 -46.85
N LYS A 11 7.82 25.85 -46.23
CA LYS A 11 8.80 26.72 -45.59
C LYS A 11 9.52 25.95 -44.51
N LEU A 12 10.83 26.08 -44.48
CA LEU A 12 11.69 25.33 -43.55
C LEU A 12 11.19 25.42 -42.07
N LYS A 13 10.63 26.58 -41.68
CA LYS A 13 10.03 26.83 -40.39
C LYS A 13 8.81 25.94 -40.09
N GLU A 14 7.95 25.70 -41.08
CA GLU A 14 6.76 24.86 -40.93
C GLU A 14 7.16 23.37 -40.80
N LEU A 15 8.18 22.97 -41.50
CA LEU A 15 8.72 21.60 -41.41
C LEU A 15 9.30 21.35 -40.01
N VAL A 16 10.04 22.31 -39.44
CA VAL A 16 10.60 22.20 -38.08
C VAL A 16 9.50 22.17 -37.04
N ILE A 17 8.49 23.02 -37.16
CA ILE A 17 7.35 23.03 -36.24
C ILE A 17 6.57 21.71 -36.29
N ALA A 18 6.31 21.20 -37.50
CA ALA A 18 5.66 19.88 -37.65
C ALA A 18 6.48 18.75 -37.03
N GLY A 19 7.79 18.76 -37.19
CA GLY A 19 8.69 17.81 -36.56
C GLY A 19 8.67 17.85 -35.03
N VAL A 20 8.72 19.05 -34.46
CA VAL A 20 8.66 19.27 -33.01
C VAL A 20 7.31 18.79 -32.45
N LEU A 21 6.21 19.12 -33.13
CA LEU A 21 4.87 18.65 -32.69
C LEU A 21 4.74 17.13 -32.78
N ALA A 22 5.31 16.48 -33.77
CA ALA A 22 5.31 15.03 -33.91
C ALA A 22 6.08 14.36 -32.75
N VAL A 23 7.26 14.88 -32.42
CA VAL A 23 8.07 14.38 -31.30
C VAL A 23 7.33 14.59 -29.96
N LEU A 24 6.72 15.73 -29.76
CA LEU A 24 5.95 16.04 -28.56
C LEU A 24 4.73 15.12 -28.42
N ALA A 25 4.03 14.82 -29.51
CA ALA A 25 2.92 13.89 -29.53
C ALA A 25 3.36 12.47 -29.16
N VAL A 26 4.51 12.00 -29.63
CA VAL A 26 5.08 10.70 -29.28
C VAL A 26 5.45 10.64 -27.81
N ILE A 27 6.07 11.70 -27.27
CA ILE A 27 6.41 11.77 -25.84
C ILE A 27 5.15 11.72 -24.98
N LEU A 28 4.11 12.48 -25.33
CA LEU A 28 2.84 12.44 -24.60
C LEU A 28 2.16 11.07 -24.68
N LEU A 29 2.22 10.41 -25.81
CA LEU A 29 1.67 9.08 -26.00
C LEU A 29 2.41 8.05 -25.14
N VAL A 30 3.74 8.12 -25.08
CA VAL A 30 4.56 7.25 -24.21
C VAL A 30 4.24 7.50 -22.74
N LEU A 31 4.17 8.76 -22.30
CA LEU A 31 3.80 9.11 -20.93
C LEU A 31 2.38 8.65 -20.59
N PHE A 32 1.45 8.75 -21.55
CA PHE A 32 0.08 8.29 -21.39
C PHE A 32 0.02 6.76 -21.24
N ILE A 33 0.79 6.02 -22.03
CA ILE A 33 0.90 4.56 -21.90
C ILE A 33 1.50 4.18 -20.55
N ILE A 34 2.57 4.86 -20.10
CA ILE A 34 3.17 4.62 -18.80
C ILE A 34 2.15 4.90 -17.68
N HIS A 35 1.37 5.96 -17.80
CA HIS A 35 0.36 6.32 -16.80
C HIS A 35 -0.77 5.28 -16.72
N ILE A 36 -1.23 4.77 -17.86
CA ILE A 36 -2.25 3.70 -17.90
C ILE A 36 -1.68 2.39 -17.38
N THR A 37 -0.46 2.02 -17.76
CA THR A 37 0.16 0.77 -17.32
C THR A 37 0.55 0.79 -15.84
N SER A 38 0.81 1.96 -15.26
CA SER A 38 1.01 2.10 -13.82
C SER A 38 -0.28 1.92 -13.01
N GLY A 39 -1.43 2.09 -13.63
CA GLY A 39 -2.75 1.91 -12.99
C GLY A 39 -3.33 0.50 -13.15
N ILE A 40 -2.85 -0.27 -14.10
CA ILE A 40 -3.27 -1.67 -14.30
C ILE A 40 -2.20 -2.53 -13.64
N GLY A 41 -2.45 -2.94 -12.40
CA GLY A 41 -1.61 -3.91 -11.71
C GLY A 41 -1.41 -5.12 -12.61
N LYS A 42 -0.25 -5.23 -13.24
CA LYS A 42 0.20 -6.48 -13.82
C LYS A 42 0.22 -7.52 -12.72
N LYS A 43 -0.74 -8.43 -12.75
CA LYS A 43 -0.51 -9.78 -12.27
C LYS A 43 0.49 -10.39 -13.24
N THR A 44 1.74 -10.08 -13.06
CA THR A 44 2.81 -10.92 -13.55
C THR A 44 2.99 -11.96 -12.48
N ASP A 45 2.71 -13.21 -12.79
CA ASP A 45 3.15 -14.37 -12.03
C ASP A 45 4.68 -14.47 -12.12
N GLU A 46 5.37 -13.46 -11.67
CA GLU A 46 6.71 -13.61 -11.15
C GLU A 46 6.53 -13.96 -9.68
N GLN A 47 6.89 -15.18 -9.34
CA GLN A 47 7.13 -15.62 -7.96
C GLN A 47 8.22 -14.73 -7.36
N THR A 48 7.89 -13.50 -7.09
CA THR A 48 8.55 -12.74 -6.05
C THR A 48 8.17 -13.49 -4.78
N LEU A 49 9.15 -14.10 -4.16
CA LEU A 49 9.02 -14.70 -2.84
C LEU A 49 8.62 -13.58 -1.88
N GLY A 50 7.33 -13.26 -1.86
CA GLY A 50 6.77 -12.28 -0.94
C GLY A 50 7.04 -12.72 0.48
N THR A 51 7.19 -11.79 1.39
CA THR A 51 7.52 -12.02 2.79
C THR A 51 6.40 -12.78 3.51
N PHE A 52 5.17 -12.59 3.06
CA PHE A 52 3.98 -13.15 3.70
C PHE A 52 3.19 -14.08 2.76
N ASN A 53 2.46 -15.00 3.35
CA ASN A 53 1.36 -15.69 2.69
C ASN A 53 0.13 -14.77 2.77
N PRO A 54 -0.48 -14.36 1.64
CA PRO A 54 -1.66 -13.50 1.66
C PRO A 54 -2.80 -14.13 2.46
N GLY A 55 -3.41 -13.37 3.34
CA GLY A 55 -4.51 -13.85 4.17
C GLY A 55 -4.82 -12.96 5.36
N ILE A 56 -5.69 -13.47 6.21
CA ILE A 56 -6.11 -12.85 7.46
C ILE A 56 -5.62 -13.73 8.60
N TYR A 57 -4.89 -13.17 9.53
CA TYR A 57 -4.28 -13.87 10.65
C TYR A 57 -4.73 -13.24 11.97
N THR A 58 -5.12 -14.07 12.91
CA THR A 58 -5.69 -13.62 14.18
C THR A 58 -4.78 -14.01 15.33
N ALA A 59 -4.63 -13.10 16.30
CA ALA A 59 -3.99 -13.34 17.57
C ALA A 59 -4.91 -12.85 18.71
N SER A 60 -5.14 -13.69 19.71
CA SER A 60 -5.95 -13.33 20.87
C SER A 60 -5.10 -12.58 21.89
N ILE A 61 -5.63 -11.50 22.43
CA ILE A 61 -5.04 -10.72 23.50
C ILE A 61 -5.95 -10.72 24.72
N MET A 62 -5.34 -10.71 25.91
CA MET A 62 -6.06 -10.53 27.16
C MET A 62 -5.63 -9.21 27.81
N LEU A 63 -6.57 -8.31 27.98
CA LEU A 63 -6.34 -7.01 28.63
C LEU A 63 -7.35 -6.81 29.75
N SER A 64 -6.85 -6.64 30.96
CA SER A 64 -7.69 -6.41 32.16
C SER A 64 -8.82 -7.44 32.37
N GLY A 65 -8.55 -8.72 32.01
CA GLY A 65 -9.52 -9.82 32.13
C GLY A 65 -10.49 -9.97 30.96
N ASN A 66 -10.40 -9.12 29.95
CA ASN A 66 -11.19 -9.24 28.71
C ASN A 66 -10.32 -9.83 27.59
N THR A 67 -10.87 -10.81 26.89
CA THR A 67 -10.24 -11.41 25.72
C THR A 67 -10.75 -10.70 24.46
N MET A 68 -9.83 -10.28 23.62
CA MET A 68 -10.10 -9.65 22.33
C MET A 68 -9.25 -10.33 21.27
N ASP A 69 -9.73 -10.36 20.04
CA ASP A 69 -8.96 -10.86 18.92
C ASP A 69 -8.44 -9.71 18.07
N LEU A 70 -7.14 -9.76 17.79
CA LEU A 70 -6.49 -8.84 16.87
C LEU A 70 -6.33 -9.54 15.53
N GLU A 71 -6.84 -8.91 14.47
CA GLU A 71 -6.82 -9.42 13.11
C GLU A 71 -5.84 -8.61 12.27
N VAL A 72 -4.90 -9.28 11.63
CA VAL A 72 -3.93 -8.70 10.70
C VAL A 72 -4.20 -9.24 9.30
N THR A 73 -4.46 -8.36 8.36
CA THR A 73 -4.60 -8.70 6.95
C THR A 73 -3.32 -8.37 6.22
N VAL A 74 -2.75 -9.35 5.52
CA VAL A 74 -1.53 -9.18 4.73
C VAL A 74 -1.74 -9.61 3.28
N ASP A 75 -1.00 -8.99 2.38
CA ASP A 75 -0.75 -9.54 1.04
C ASP A 75 0.66 -10.12 0.96
N SER A 76 1.13 -10.44 -0.25
CA SER A 76 2.45 -11.07 -0.44
C SER A 76 3.61 -10.26 0.14
N ASP A 77 3.51 -8.94 0.18
CA ASP A 77 4.64 -8.04 0.49
C ASP A 77 4.34 -7.06 1.64
N ASN A 78 3.04 -6.82 1.93
CA ASN A 78 2.66 -5.73 2.81
C ASN A 78 1.56 -6.12 3.79
N VAL A 79 1.58 -5.44 4.93
CA VAL A 79 0.47 -5.42 5.88
C VAL A 79 -0.60 -4.43 5.38
N LYS A 80 -1.82 -4.90 5.19
CA LYS A 80 -2.95 -4.10 4.69
C LYS A 80 -3.75 -3.42 5.77
N SER A 81 -4.09 -4.15 6.81
CA SER A 81 -4.86 -3.61 7.93
C SER A 81 -4.63 -4.39 9.22
N ILE A 82 -4.78 -3.70 10.32
CA ILE A 82 -4.74 -4.28 11.67
C ILE A 82 -5.97 -3.76 12.41
N ARG A 83 -6.79 -4.66 12.92
CA ARG A 83 -8.02 -4.29 13.64
C ARG A 83 -8.30 -5.22 14.79
N LEU A 84 -9.03 -4.75 15.77
CA LEU A 84 -9.60 -5.58 16.81
C LEU A 84 -10.98 -6.08 16.37
N VAL A 85 -11.20 -7.36 16.56
CA VAL A 85 -12.48 -8.03 16.32
C VAL A 85 -12.98 -8.66 17.62
N ASN A 86 -14.26 -9.00 17.66
CA ASN A 86 -14.91 -9.53 18.89
C ASN A 86 -14.80 -8.60 20.10
N THR A 87 -14.77 -7.28 19.85
CA THR A 87 -14.78 -6.28 20.91
C THR A 87 -16.22 -5.82 21.15
N GLU A 88 -16.69 -5.98 22.38
CA GLU A 88 -17.92 -5.33 22.79
C GLU A 88 -17.75 -3.80 22.75
N GLU A 89 -18.80 -3.05 22.38
CA GLU A 89 -18.77 -1.57 22.37
C GLU A 89 -18.31 -1.01 23.73
N THR A 90 -18.61 -1.70 24.82
CA THR A 90 -18.18 -1.39 26.17
C THR A 90 -16.67 -1.30 26.29
N ILE A 91 -15.92 -2.18 25.61
CA ILE A 91 -14.44 -2.20 25.67
C ILE A 91 -13.83 -0.98 25.03
N GLN A 92 -14.37 -0.56 23.87
CA GLN A 92 -13.89 0.65 23.19
C GLN A 92 -14.11 1.91 24.03
N THR A 93 -15.21 1.96 24.78
CA THR A 93 -15.52 3.08 25.67
C THR A 93 -14.67 3.06 26.94
N MET A 94 -14.40 1.88 27.49
CA MET A 94 -13.62 1.73 28.74
C MET A 94 -12.10 1.87 28.53
N TYR A 95 -11.61 1.57 27.32
CA TYR A 95 -10.18 1.60 26.99
C TYR A 95 -9.89 2.44 25.75
N PRO A 96 -10.07 3.78 25.81
CA PRO A 96 -9.85 4.66 24.66
C PRO A 96 -8.40 4.64 24.14
N LEU A 97 -7.44 4.32 25.02
CA LEU A 97 -6.03 4.18 24.65
C LEU A 97 -5.75 3.00 23.71
N ILE A 98 -6.60 1.97 23.70
CA ILE A 98 -6.43 0.83 22.80
C ILE A 98 -6.59 1.29 21.35
N SER A 99 -7.66 2.00 21.03
CA SER A 99 -7.95 2.44 19.65
C SER A 99 -6.90 3.41 19.13
N SER A 100 -6.46 4.35 19.94
CA SER A 100 -5.42 5.32 19.54
C SER A 100 -4.05 4.65 19.37
N SER A 101 -3.69 3.76 20.30
CA SER A 101 -2.44 3.00 20.21
C SER A 101 -2.44 2.07 18.99
N LEU A 102 -3.54 1.35 18.75
CA LEU A 102 -3.65 0.45 17.61
C LEU A 102 -3.47 1.18 16.29
N LYS A 103 -4.12 2.35 16.12
CA LYS A 103 -3.99 3.16 14.92
C LYS A 103 -2.55 3.61 14.68
N ALA A 104 -1.88 4.10 15.73
CA ALA A 104 -0.49 4.53 15.64
C ALA A 104 0.47 3.38 15.33
N LEU A 105 0.21 2.18 15.87
CA LEU A 105 0.98 0.97 15.58
C LEU A 105 0.71 0.46 14.16
N GLU A 106 -0.53 0.45 13.72
CA GLU A 106 -0.93 0.05 12.37
C GLU A 106 -0.19 0.83 11.30
N GLU A 107 -0.14 2.16 11.43
CA GLU A 107 0.57 3.04 10.48
C GLU A 107 2.06 2.69 10.39
N GLN A 108 2.73 2.45 11.52
CA GLN A 108 4.14 2.08 11.55
C GLN A 108 4.39 0.68 10.97
N VAL A 109 3.57 -0.30 11.35
CA VAL A 109 3.69 -1.67 10.84
C VAL A 109 3.43 -1.75 9.34
N LYS A 110 2.47 -0.99 8.81
CA LYS A 110 2.23 -0.89 7.37
C LYS A 110 3.43 -0.34 6.60
N GLN A 111 4.15 0.63 7.18
CA GLN A 111 5.33 1.22 6.55
C GLN A 111 6.54 0.31 6.61
N LYS A 112 6.73 -0.39 7.73
CA LYS A 112 7.92 -1.21 7.99
C LYS A 112 7.77 -2.68 7.59
N GLY A 113 6.55 -3.18 7.53
CA GLY A 113 6.26 -4.61 7.32
C GLY A 113 6.64 -5.51 8.51
N SER A 114 7.00 -4.92 9.64
CA SER A 114 7.42 -5.62 10.85
C SER A 114 7.06 -4.84 12.10
N THR A 115 7.23 -5.49 13.24
CA THR A 115 7.07 -4.90 14.59
C THR A 115 8.37 -4.34 15.15
N ASP A 116 9.46 -4.38 14.39
CA ASP A 116 10.76 -3.92 14.84
C ASP A 116 10.81 -2.39 14.93
N GLU A 117 11.49 -1.88 15.95
CA GLU A 117 11.73 -0.45 16.17
C GLU A 117 10.46 0.42 16.12
N ILE A 118 9.34 -0.11 16.62
CA ILE A 118 8.09 0.64 16.73
C ILE A 118 8.15 1.60 17.93
N THR A 119 7.75 2.83 17.69
CA THR A 119 7.66 3.86 18.74
C THR A 119 6.24 3.96 19.27
N TYR A 120 6.11 4.16 20.58
CA TYR A 120 4.83 4.32 21.25
C TYR A 120 4.94 5.35 22.38
N SER A 121 3.78 5.91 22.77
CA SER A 121 3.70 6.87 23.86
C SER A 121 3.99 6.20 25.21
N ALA A 122 4.67 6.91 26.10
CA ALA A 122 4.95 6.44 27.46
C ALA A 122 3.67 6.14 28.25
N ASP A 123 2.62 6.92 28.03
CA ASP A 123 1.32 6.76 28.71
C ASP A 123 0.58 5.48 28.27
N ALA A 124 0.85 5.01 27.06
CA ALA A 124 0.24 3.81 26.49
C ALA A 124 1.20 2.62 26.42
N LYS A 125 2.33 2.68 27.15
CA LYS A 125 3.40 1.68 27.04
C LYS A 125 2.90 0.24 27.18
N TYR A 126 2.16 -0.06 28.25
CA TYR A 126 1.66 -1.41 28.49
C TYR A 126 0.71 -1.89 27.40
N THR A 127 -0.27 -1.06 27.05
CA THR A 127 -1.23 -1.35 25.96
C THR A 127 -0.52 -1.57 24.65
N SER A 128 0.45 -0.71 24.31
CA SER A 128 1.22 -0.84 23.07
C SER A 128 2.05 -2.12 23.02
N LEU A 129 2.70 -2.51 24.11
CA LEU A 129 3.48 -3.74 24.18
C LEU A 129 2.60 -4.99 23.98
N VAL A 130 1.41 -5.02 24.58
CA VAL A 130 0.46 -6.12 24.39
C VAL A 130 0.00 -6.20 22.94
N LEU A 131 -0.32 -5.05 22.31
CA LEU A 131 -0.72 -4.98 20.91
C LEU A 131 0.42 -5.37 19.97
N ILE A 132 1.64 -4.90 20.20
CA ILE A 132 2.83 -5.24 19.40
C ILE A 132 3.07 -6.75 19.43
N ASN A 133 3.01 -7.38 20.61
CA ASN A 133 3.19 -8.82 20.75
C ASN A 133 2.11 -9.62 19.99
N ALA A 134 0.87 -9.15 20.01
CA ALA A 134 -0.21 -9.78 19.25
C ALA A 134 -0.04 -9.60 17.74
N ILE A 135 0.35 -8.41 17.29
CA ILE A 135 0.66 -8.14 15.88
C ILE A 135 1.80 -9.04 15.41
N ASP A 136 2.87 -9.15 16.19
CA ASP A 136 4.02 -9.99 15.87
C ASP A 136 3.62 -11.47 15.78
N THR A 137 2.83 -11.96 16.73
CA THR A 137 2.28 -13.32 16.70
C THR A 137 1.44 -13.60 15.45
N ALA A 138 0.64 -12.62 15.00
CA ALA A 138 -0.16 -12.76 13.79
C ALA A 138 0.73 -12.72 12.53
N LEU A 139 1.72 -11.84 12.49
CA LEU A 139 2.68 -11.74 11.39
C LEU A 139 3.56 -12.99 11.27
N ASP A 140 3.96 -13.60 12.39
CA ASP A 140 4.73 -14.85 12.38
C ASP A 140 3.95 -16.01 11.74
N LYS A 141 2.64 -16.05 11.95
CA LYS A 141 1.75 -17.00 11.26
C LYS A 141 1.65 -16.73 9.75
N ALA A 142 1.82 -15.48 9.34
CA ALA A 142 1.76 -15.06 7.96
C ALA A 142 3.08 -15.24 7.19
N ARG A 143 4.21 -15.24 7.89
CA ARG A 143 5.54 -15.40 7.27
C ARG A 143 5.69 -16.75 6.58
N LYS A 144 6.45 -16.75 5.47
CA LYS A 144 6.80 -17.97 4.71
C LYS A 144 8.00 -18.66 5.31
#